data_65cb0e76728efd4464203869e8d8dc1a
#
_entry.id   65cb0e76728efd4464203869e8d8dc1a
#
_cell.length_a   1.000
_cell.length_b   1.000
_cell.length_c   1.000
_cell.angle_alpha   90.00
_cell.angle_beta   90.00
_cell.angle_gamma   90.00
#
_symmetry.space_group_name_H-M   'P 1'
#
loop_
_entity.id
_entity.type
_entity.pdbx_description
1 polymer ?
#
loop_
_entity_poly.entity_id
_entity_poly.type
_entity_poly.pdbx_seq_one_letter_code
_entity_poly.pdbx_strand_id
1 'polypeptide(L)'
;MSQKVDKKHIWHPLTQHQLHPEHIVIKKAKDAILYDENGNEYIDAIASWYTCMYGHCNPYITQKVSDQMRNLDHVVFTGFTHKPATDLATSLMKILPQNQQKIFFSDNGSTSVDIAIKMSLQYHFNQGLKRNRIIAFQDGFHGDTFGAMSVSGLSIYNGPFEDHFLEVDRIPVPNKNNIEEVKIQFIKLLSENNVAAFIYEPLVQGAAAMKMHDADLLNQLLEIAKKFNVITIADEVMTGFGKTGKNFASEFLIQLPDIMCLSKSLTGGLVPMAITSCSDKIYEAFLSSEMEKGFFHGHTYSANPTSCTAAIASIELLMSEEIQNSIDRIKTAHKSFLENINEHPKVKSTRQQGIIAAIDLNIETQRYGDLRYKLFDFYMEKGVYLRPLGNTVYILAPFIISNEQLAKIYKAIEDSLTIV
;
A
#
# COMPACT_ATOMS: atom_id res chain seq x y z
N MET A 1 -18.00 -27.57 9.07
CA MET A 1 -18.53 -27.59 7.68
C MET A 1 -17.76 -26.64 6.76
N SER A 2 -17.47 -25.41 7.21
CA SER A 2 -16.74 -24.38 6.43
C SER A 2 -15.38 -24.86 5.92
N GLN A 3 -14.51 -25.41 6.77
CA GLN A 3 -13.18 -25.92 6.37
C GLN A 3 -13.22 -27.00 5.28
N LYS A 4 -14.23 -27.89 5.27
CA LYS A 4 -14.36 -28.92 4.22
C LYS A 4 -14.70 -28.32 2.86
N VAL A 5 -15.57 -27.31 2.83
CA VAL A 5 -15.94 -26.59 1.60
C VAL A 5 -14.76 -25.74 1.12
N ASP A 6 -14.11 -25.05 2.04
CA ASP A 6 -12.93 -24.25 1.80
C ASP A 6 -11.83 -25.08 1.12
N LYS A 7 -11.37 -26.14 1.77
CA LYS A 7 -10.34 -27.04 1.25
C LYS A 7 -10.67 -27.65 -0.12
N LYS A 8 -11.97 -27.85 -0.42
CA LYS A 8 -12.42 -28.49 -1.65
C LYS A 8 -12.58 -27.51 -2.82
N HIS A 9 -12.98 -26.26 -2.55
CA HIS A 9 -13.48 -25.35 -3.58
C HIS A 9 -12.81 -23.98 -3.63
N ILE A 10 -12.01 -23.60 -2.62
CA ILE A 10 -11.39 -22.26 -2.58
C ILE A 10 -9.88 -22.38 -2.83
N TRP A 11 -9.41 -21.59 -3.78
CA TRP A 11 -7.98 -21.40 -4.04
C TRP A 11 -7.53 -20.11 -3.36
N HIS A 12 -6.84 -20.24 -2.22
CA HIS A 12 -6.36 -19.09 -1.46
C HIS A 12 -5.19 -18.38 -2.15
N PRO A 13 -5.18 -17.03 -2.14
CA PRO A 13 -4.09 -16.27 -2.72
C PRO A 13 -2.77 -16.49 -1.95
N LEU A 14 -1.65 -16.42 -2.66
CA LEU A 14 -0.28 -16.48 -2.09
C LEU A 14 -0.03 -17.70 -1.19
N THR A 15 -0.69 -18.82 -1.46
CA THR A 15 -0.67 -20.02 -0.61
C THR A 15 -0.24 -21.25 -1.41
N GLN A 16 0.76 -21.98 -0.89
CA GLN A 16 1.07 -23.33 -1.35
C GLN A 16 0.17 -24.32 -0.57
N HIS A 17 -0.94 -24.74 -1.18
CA HIS A 17 -1.99 -25.52 -0.53
C HIS A 17 -1.53 -26.91 -0.04
N GLN A 18 -0.50 -27.50 -0.66
CA GLN A 18 0.04 -28.77 -0.20
C GLN A 18 0.76 -28.65 1.13
N LEU A 19 1.44 -27.49 1.36
CA LEU A 19 2.16 -27.22 2.61
C LEU A 19 1.25 -26.65 3.70
N HIS A 20 0.21 -25.91 3.30
CA HIS A 20 -0.71 -25.22 4.22
C HIS A 20 -2.16 -25.48 3.79
N PRO A 21 -2.67 -26.72 4.03
CA PRO A 21 -3.98 -27.15 3.55
C PRO A 21 -5.15 -26.66 4.42
N GLU A 22 -4.89 -26.07 5.57
CA GLU A 22 -5.91 -25.66 6.53
C GLU A 22 -5.81 -24.18 6.85
N HIS A 23 -6.97 -23.52 6.98
CA HIS A 23 -7.08 -22.10 7.29
C HIS A 23 -7.98 -21.89 8.50
N ILE A 24 -7.69 -20.86 9.29
CA ILE A 24 -8.51 -20.47 10.44
C ILE A 24 -9.80 -19.84 9.93
N VAL A 25 -10.94 -20.34 10.36
CA VAL A 25 -12.26 -19.82 9.96
C VAL A 25 -12.62 -18.66 10.87
N ILE A 26 -12.53 -17.44 10.35
CA ILE A 26 -12.97 -16.23 11.05
C ILE A 26 -14.49 -16.10 10.89
N LYS A 27 -15.20 -16.01 12.02
CA LYS A 27 -16.66 -15.91 12.08
C LYS A 27 -17.16 -14.47 12.19
N LYS A 28 -16.43 -13.63 12.91
CA LYS A 28 -16.75 -12.19 13.08
C LYS A 28 -15.48 -11.39 13.38
N ALA A 29 -15.59 -10.10 13.23
CA ALA A 29 -14.55 -9.17 13.67
C ALA A 29 -15.22 -7.93 14.29
N LYS A 30 -14.51 -7.26 15.22
CA LYS A 30 -14.94 -6.00 15.80
C LYS A 30 -13.72 -5.23 16.30
N ASP A 31 -13.67 -3.94 16.01
CA ASP A 31 -12.56 -3.08 16.39
C ASP A 31 -11.22 -3.67 15.92
N ALA A 32 -10.27 -3.92 16.82
CA ALA A 32 -8.99 -4.55 16.49
C ALA A 32 -8.97 -6.08 16.69
N ILE A 33 -10.12 -6.74 16.87
CA ILE A 33 -10.20 -8.16 17.22
C ILE A 33 -10.88 -8.99 16.14
N LEU A 34 -10.22 -10.08 15.76
CA LEU A 34 -10.79 -11.16 14.94
C LEU A 34 -11.26 -12.30 15.86
N TYR A 35 -12.39 -12.94 15.54
CA TYR A 35 -12.96 -14.06 16.28
C TYR A 35 -13.12 -15.25 15.34
N ASP A 36 -12.52 -16.39 15.68
CA ASP A 36 -12.70 -17.62 14.92
C ASP A 36 -14.02 -18.33 15.25
N GLU A 37 -14.30 -19.45 14.57
CA GLU A 37 -15.53 -20.23 14.79
C GLU A 37 -15.57 -20.94 16.16
N ASN A 38 -14.41 -21.11 16.83
CA ASN A 38 -14.26 -21.71 18.15
C ASN A 38 -14.37 -20.67 19.29
N GLY A 39 -14.41 -19.38 18.96
CA GLY A 39 -14.50 -18.27 19.92
C GLY A 39 -13.13 -17.74 20.38
N ASN A 40 -12.04 -18.20 19.77
CA ASN A 40 -10.72 -17.63 20.05
C ASN A 40 -10.64 -16.18 19.50
N GLU A 41 -9.90 -15.34 20.22
CA GLU A 41 -9.71 -13.92 19.92
C GLU A 41 -8.28 -13.64 19.47
N TYR A 42 -8.14 -12.90 18.36
CA TYR A 42 -6.83 -12.48 17.84
C TYR A 42 -6.80 -10.98 17.64
N ILE A 43 -5.84 -10.28 18.25
CA ILE A 43 -5.60 -8.86 17.96
C ILE A 43 -5.02 -8.76 16.55
N ASP A 44 -5.69 -8.03 15.67
CA ASP A 44 -5.22 -7.78 14.31
C ASP A 44 -4.11 -6.71 14.30
N ALA A 45 -2.88 -7.16 14.48
CA ALA A 45 -1.71 -6.29 14.58
C ALA A 45 -1.18 -5.79 13.22
N ILE A 46 -1.85 -6.14 12.12
CA ILE A 46 -1.51 -5.68 10.76
C ILE A 46 -2.69 -5.07 10.01
N ALA A 47 -3.78 -4.73 10.72
CA ALA A 47 -4.99 -4.12 10.16
C ALA A 47 -5.51 -4.84 8.90
N SER A 48 -5.56 -6.20 8.92
CA SER A 48 -5.94 -7.05 7.80
C SER A 48 -5.29 -6.63 6.48
N TRP A 49 -3.96 -6.58 6.53
CA TRP A 49 -3.08 -6.19 5.43
C TRP A 49 -3.17 -4.69 5.10
N TYR A 50 -3.13 -3.86 6.17
CA TYR A 50 -3.01 -2.39 6.10
C TYR A 50 -4.28 -1.68 5.60
N THR A 51 -5.46 -2.32 5.72
CA THR A 51 -6.73 -1.82 5.19
C THR A 51 -7.68 -1.31 6.27
N CYS A 52 -7.89 -2.10 7.33
CA CYS A 52 -8.89 -1.84 8.38
C CYS A 52 -8.38 -0.87 9.47
N MET A 53 -7.90 0.31 9.05
CA MET A 53 -7.23 1.25 9.96
C MET A 53 -8.14 1.83 11.05
N TYR A 54 -9.46 1.86 10.84
CA TYR A 54 -10.44 2.34 11.81
C TYR A 54 -11.13 1.20 12.59
N GLY A 55 -10.53 0.00 12.53
CA GLY A 55 -11.08 -1.23 13.09
C GLY A 55 -12.11 -1.91 12.19
N HIS A 56 -12.34 -3.17 12.50
CA HIS A 56 -13.33 -3.99 11.80
C HIS A 56 -14.74 -3.57 12.14
N CYS A 57 -15.62 -3.65 11.14
CA CYS A 57 -17.06 -3.33 11.29
C CYS A 57 -17.31 -1.94 11.92
N ASN A 58 -16.48 -0.96 11.56
CA ASN A 58 -16.61 0.40 12.09
C ASN A 58 -18.04 0.93 11.90
N PRO A 59 -18.76 1.29 12.97
CA PRO A 59 -20.18 1.62 12.90
C PRO A 59 -20.46 2.86 12.06
N TYR A 60 -19.55 3.85 12.06
CA TYR A 60 -19.72 5.06 11.27
C TYR A 60 -19.66 4.76 9.77
N ILE A 61 -18.64 4.02 9.31
CA ILE A 61 -18.48 3.67 7.90
C ILE A 61 -19.62 2.76 7.45
N THR A 62 -19.96 1.73 8.24
CA THR A 62 -21.02 0.77 7.88
C THR A 62 -22.39 1.42 7.79
N GLN A 63 -22.72 2.39 8.67
CA GLN A 63 -23.97 3.13 8.62
C GLN A 63 -24.06 3.99 7.34
N LYS A 64 -23.03 4.79 7.06
CA LYS A 64 -22.96 5.64 5.85
C LYS A 64 -23.14 4.82 4.57
N VAL A 65 -22.45 3.69 4.49
CA VAL A 65 -22.52 2.78 3.35
C VAL A 65 -23.88 2.13 3.21
N SER A 66 -24.47 1.67 4.32
CA SER A 66 -25.83 1.10 4.33
C SER A 66 -26.89 2.08 3.83
N ASP A 67 -26.79 3.35 4.23
CA ASP A 67 -27.70 4.40 3.79
C ASP A 67 -27.52 4.72 2.32
N GLN A 68 -26.28 4.77 1.84
CA GLN A 68 -25.96 4.97 0.42
C GLN A 68 -26.52 3.86 -0.46
N MET A 69 -26.39 2.60 -0.05
CA MET A 69 -26.91 1.44 -0.80
C MET A 69 -28.42 1.47 -1.00
N ARG A 70 -29.17 2.09 -0.09
CA ARG A 70 -30.63 2.27 -0.23
C ARG A 70 -31.01 3.39 -1.17
N ASN A 71 -30.08 4.32 -1.44
CA ASN A 71 -30.34 5.49 -2.28
C ASN A 71 -29.84 5.29 -3.73
N LEU A 72 -28.59 4.89 -3.88
CA LEU A 72 -27.94 4.58 -5.17
C LEU A 72 -26.80 3.62 -4.89
N ASP A 73 -26.96 2.37 -5.33
CA ASP A 73 -25.99 1.28 -5.15
C ASP A 73 -24.93 1.26 -6.26
N HIS A 74 -25.37 1.41 -7.52
CA HIS A 74 -24.51 1.44 -8.68
C HIS A 74 -25.15 2.19 -9.86
N VAL A 75 -24.32 2.87 -10.64
CA VAL A 75 -24.62 3.40 -11.96
C VAL A 75 -23.34 3.44 -12.77
N VAL A 76 -23.40 3.14 -14.09
CA VAL A 76 -22.24 3.26 -14.96
C VAL A 76 -21.72 4.70 -14.98
N PHE A 77 -20.40 4.87 -14.82
CA PHE A 77 -19.81 6.21 -14.68
C PHE A 77 -19.51 6.89 -16.03
N THR A 78 -19.57 6.14 -17.11
CA THR A 78 -19.42 6.69 -18.47
C THR A 78 -20.71 7.39 -18.90
N GLY A 79 -20.66 8.71 -19.07
CA GLY A 79 -21.80 9.55 -19.43
C GLY A 79 -22.67 10.01 -18.26
N PHE A 80 -22.44 9.48 -17.05
CA PHE A 80 -23.10 9.92 -15.83
C PHE A 80 -22.09 10.37 -14.78
N THR A 81 -22.54 11.17 -13.85
CA THR A 81 -21.86 11.49 -12.59
C THR A 81 -22.86 11.38 -11.44
N HIS A 82 -22.40 11.36 -10.21
CA HIS A 82 -23.24 11.29 -9.02
C HIS A 82 -22.58 11.94 -7.82
N LYS A 83 -23.40 12.34 -6.87
CA LYS A 83 -22.95 13.09 -5.69
C LYS A 83 -21.84 12.40 -4.87
N PRO A 84 -21.89 11.09 -4.55
CA PRO A 84 -20.78 10.45 -3.84
C PRO A 84 -19.41 10.58 -4.54
N ALA A 85 -19.33 10.53 -5.88
CA ALA A 85 -18.07 10.70 -6.59
C ALA A 85 -17.53 12.14 -6.49
N THR A 86 -18.41 13.14 -6.64
CA THR A 86 -18.03 14.56 -6.53
C THR A 86 -17.64 14.96 -5.11
N ASP A 87 -18.35 14.43 -4.10
CA ASP A 87 -18.04 14.65 -2.69
C ASP A 87 -16.70 14.00 -2.31
N LEU A 88 -16.43 12.77 -2.81
CA LEU A 88 -15.15 12.11 -2.59
C LEU A 88 -14.01 12.90 -3.25
N ALA A 89 -14.18 13.35 -4.49
CA ALA A 89 -13.20 14.20 -5.16
C ALA A 89 -12.90 15.45 -4.34
N THR A 90 -13.95 16.12 -3.85
CA THR A 90 -13.81 17.30 -2.99
C THR A 90 -13.06 17.00 -1.68
N SER A 91 -13.34 15.86 -1.05
CA SER A 91 -12.68 15.44 0.19
C SER A 91 -11.20 15.09 -0.04
N LEU A 92 -10.89 14.40 -1.13
CA LEU A 92 -9.51 14.06 -1.50
C LEU A 92 -8.68 15.29 -1.84
N MET A 93 -9.22 16.27 -2.58
CA MET A 93 -8.49 17.50 -2.91
C MET A 93 -8.09 18.32 -1.68
N LYS A 94 -8.72 18.11 -0.51
CA LYS A 94 -8.34 18.78 0.73
C LYS A 94 -7.11 18.17 1.40
N ILE A 95 -6.81 16.89 1.13
CA ILE A 95 -5.75 16.14 1.80
C ILE A 95 -4.62 15.71 0.86
N LEU A 96 -4.86 15.65 -0.45
CA LEU A 96 -3.83 15.33 -1.44
C LEU A 96 -2.79 16.46 -1.56
N PRO A 97 -1.54 16.17 -1.96
CA PRO A 97 -0.57 17.17 -2.34
C PRO A 97 -1.14 18.16 -3.35
N GLN A 98 -0.80 19.44 -3.21
CA GLN A 98 -1.43 20.56 -3.93
C GLN A 98 -1.36 20.50 -5.47
N ASN A 99 -0.43 19.70 -6.02
CA ASN A 99 -0.29 19.51 -7.47
C ASN A 99 -1.22 18.44 -8.03
N GLN A 100 -1.92 17.66 -7.19
CA GLN A 100 -2.87 16.66 -7.62
C GLN A 100 -4.21 17.32 -7.92
N GLN A 101 -4.71 17.19 -9.16
CA GLN A 101 -5.90 17.94 -9.63
C GLN A 101 -6.99 17.06 -10.24
N LYS A 102 -6.66 15.86 -10.69
CA LYS A 102 -7.61 14.93 -11.30
C LYS A 102 -7.57 13.58 -10.63
N ILE A 103 -8.71 12.91 -10.62
CA ILE A 103 -8.93 11.61 -10.01
C ILE A 103 -9.50 10.66 -11.05
N PHE A 104 -8.85 9.51 -11.19
CA PHE A 104 -9.33 8.39 -11.98
C PHE A 104 -9.66 7.22 -11.07
N PHE A 105 -10.86 6.65 -11.18
CA PHE A 105 -11.36 5.62 -10.29
C PHE A 105 -11.11 4.21 -10.82
N SER A 106 -10.65 3.30 -9.95
CA SER A 106 -10.54 1.86 -10.18
C SER A 106 -10.91 1.07 -8.93
N ASP A 107 -10.60 -0.22 -8.86
CA ASP A 107 -11.10 -1.13 -7.82
C ASP A 107 -10.05 -1.67 -6.85
N ASN A 108 -8.77 -1.67 -7.22
CA ASN A 108 -7.69 -2.18 -6.37
C ASN A 108 -6.34 -1.50 -6.66
N GLY A 109 -5.35 -1.69 -5.77
CA GLY A 109 -4.05 -1.06 -5.90
C GLY A 109 -3.30 -1.40 -7.18
N SER A 110 -3.34 -2.66 -7.64
CA SER A 110 -2.67 -3.09 -8.87
C SER A 110 -3.24 -2.39 -10.10
N THR A 111 -4.58 -2.25 -10.18
CA THR A 111 -5.22 -1.54 -11.29
C THR A 111 -4.93 -0.04 -11.27
N SER A 112 -4.78 0.58 -10.09
CA SER A 112 -4.36 1.99 -10.02
C SER A 112 -2.93 2.18 -10.54
N VAL A 113 -2.04 1.23 -10.31
CA VAL A 113 -0.68 1.23 -10.86
C VAL A 113 -0.69 1.02 -12.37
N ASP A 114 -1.46 0.06 -12.89
CA ASP A 114 -1.63 -0.13 -14.35
C ASP A 114 -2.13 1.15 -15.03
N ILE A 115 -3.07 1.84 -14.41
CA ILE A 115 -3.59 3.13 -14.90
C ILE A 115 -2.47 4.19 -14.90
N ALA A 116 -1.70 4.31 -13.83
CA ALA A 116 -0.59 5.25 -13.74
C ALA A 116 0.48 5.01 -14.81
N ILE A 117 0.82 3.74 -15.06
CA ILE A 117 1.73 3.32 -16.13
C ILE A 117 1.17 3.73 -17.51
N LYS A 118 -0.09 3.39 -17.78
CA LYS A 118 -0.76 3.75 -19.05
C LYS A 118 -0.85 5.26 -19.24
N MET A 119 -1.19 6.02 -18.21
CA MET A 119 -1.19 7.49 -18.26
C MET A 119 0.20 8.02 -18.61
N SER A 120 1.25 7.48 -18.00
CA SER A 120 2.62 7.93 -18.27
C SER A 120 3.09 7.62 -19.68
N LEU A 121 2.81 6.43 -20.19
CA LEU A 121 3.17 6.03 -21.56
C LEU A 121 2.40 6.88 -22.58
N GLN A 122 1.08 7.03 -22.40
CA GLN A 122 0.24 7.77 -23.33
C GLN A 122 0.48 9.29 -23.23
N TYR A 123 0.85 9.83 -22.07
CA TYR A 123 1.28 11.22 -21.94
C TYR A 123 2.40 11.56 -22.93
N HIS A 124 3.43 10.74 -23.03
CA HIS A 124 4.53 10.94 -23.97
C HIS A 124 4.09 10.70 -25.41
N PHE A 125 3.29 9.66 -25.65
CA PHE A 125 2.74 9.38 -26.98
C PHE A 125 1.91 10.57 -27.53
N ASN A 126 1.05 11.15 -26.72
CA ASN A 126 0.22 12.30 -27.11
C ASN A 126 1.04 13.54 -27.46
N GLN A 127 2.29 13.63 -26.99
CA GLN A 127 3.27 14.67 -27.32
C GLN A 127 4.19 14.30 -28.49
N GLY A 128 3.95 13.17 -29.16
CA GLY A 128 4.78 12.70 -30.27
C GLY A 128 6.15 12.13 -29.82
N LEU A 129 6.30 11.81 -28.54
CA LEU A 129 7.54 11.27 -27.97
C LEU A 129 7.44 9.75 -27.82
N LYS A 130 8.47 9.02 -28.26
CA LYS A 130 8.54 7.57 -28.08
C LYS A 130 9.32 7.27 -26.79
N ARG A 131 8.59 7.14 -25.67
CA ARG A 131 9.13 6.73 -24.39
C ARG A 131 8.32 5.52 -23.86
N ASN A 132 8.96 4.39 -23.69
CA ASN A 132 8.32 3.11 -23.37
C ASN A 132 8.97 2.36 -22.21
N ARG A 133 10.11 2.83 -21.70
CA ARG A 133 10.79 2.23 -20.55
C ARG A 133 10.33 2.86 -19.24
N ILE A 134 10.33 2.07 -18.19
CA ILE A 134 9.99 2.51 -16.84
C ILE A 134 11.16 2.21 -15.92
N ILE A 135 11.45 3.09 -14.98
CA ILE A 135 12.41 2.81 -13.91
C ILE A 135 11.63 2.53 -12.63
N ALA A 136 12.07 1.52 -11.87
CA ALA A 136 11.51 1.14 -10.57
C ALA A 136 12.62 0.76 -9.59
N PHE A 137 12.31 0.68 -8.29
CA PHE A 137 13.23 0.14 -7.31
C PHE A 137 13.27 -1.39 -7.34
N GLN A 138 14.45 -1.99 -7.09
CA GLN A 138 14.70 -3.44 -7.15
C GLN A 138 13.77 -4.27 -6.27
N ASP A 139 13.42 -3.76 -5.09
CA ASP A 139 12.63 -4.50 -4.09
C ASP A 139 11.18 -3.99 -4.00
N GLY A 140 10.75 -3.11 -4.92
CA GLY A 140 9.39 -2.55 -4.93
C GLY A 140 8.33 -3.62 -5.14
N PHE A 141 7.12 -3.39 -4.59
CA PHE A 141 5.94 -4.21 -4.87
C PHE A 141 4.76 -3.32 -5.19
N HIS A 142 4.23 -3.46 -6.39
CA HIS A 142 3.20 -2.58 -6.93
C HIS A 142 1.89 -3.31 -7.27
N GLY A 143 1.86 -4.63 -7.16
CA GLY A 143 0.68 -5.45 -7.39
C GLY A 143 0.92 -6.66 -8.28
N ASP A 144 -0.15 -7.41 -8.58
CA ASP A 144 -0.10 -8.70 -9.25
C ASP A 144 -0.76 -8.70 -10.65
N THR A 145 -1.24 -7.55 -11.16
CA THR A 145 -1.59 -7.41 -12.58
C THR A 145 -0.32 -7.30 -13.42
N PHE A 146 -0.35 -7.65 -14.69
CA PHE A 146 0.87 -7.69 -15.52
C PHE A 146 1.66 -6.40 -15.55
N GLY A 147 1.01 -5.24 -15.64
CA GLY A 147 1.70 -3.95 -15.60
C GLY A 147 2.31 -3.66 -14.21
N ALA A 148 1.54 -3.83 -13.14
CA ALA A 148 2.02 -3.62 -11.77
C ALA A 148 3.12 -4.63 -11.39
N MET A 149 2.98 -5.88 -11.81
CA MET A 149 3.97 -6.93 -11.62
C MET A 149 5.27 -6.65 -12.39
N SER A 150 5.16 -6.10 -13.60
CA SER A 150 6.32 -5.71 -14.41
C SER A 150 7.22 -4.69 -13.72
N VAL A 151 6.64 -3.72 -13.01
CA VAL A 151 7.39 -2.68 -12.29
C VAL A 151 7.76 -3.08 -10.86
N SER A 152 7.32 -4.24 -10.39
CA SER A 152 7.73 -4.80 -9.10
C SER A 152 9.13 -5.42 -9.15
N GLY A 153 9.75 -5.61 -7.98
CA GLY A 153 10.99 -6.36 -7.84
C GLY A 153 10.81 -7.83 -8.24
N LEU A 154 11.85 -8.43 -8.81
CA LEU A 154 11.82 -9.85 -9.21
C LEU A 154 11.82 -10.76 -7.98
N SER A 155 10.94 -11.76 -7.99
CA SER A 155 10.75 -12.69 -6.88
C SER A 155 10.12 -14.01 -7.35
N ILE A 156 9.93 -14.95 -6.44
CA ILE A 156 9.22 -16.20 -6.76
C ILE A 156 7.75 -16.00 -7.16
N TYR A 157 7.15 -14.86 -6.86
CA TYR A 157 5.76 -14.57 -7.20
C TYR A 157 5.57 -14.18 -8.65
N ASN A 158 6.54 -13.51 -9.25
CA ASN A 158 6.44 -12.98 -10.60
C ASN A 158 7.42 -13.61 -11.61
N GLY A 159 8.41 -14.39 -11.15
CA GLY A 159 9.37 -15.06 -12.01
C GLY A 159 8.76 -15.87 -13.17
N PRO A 160 7.70 -16.66 -12.98
CA PRO A 160 7.05 -17.41 -14.07
C PRO A 160 6.47 -16.54 -15.20
N PHE A 161 6.34 -15.23 -15.00
CA PHE A 161 5.71 -14.28 -15.93
C PHE A 161 6.70 -13.28 -16.53
N GLU A 162 7.98 -13.40 -16.20
CA GLU A 162 9.02 -12.41 -16.53
C GLU A 162 9.13 -12.11 -18.04
N ASP A 163 8.98 -13.12 -18.88
CA ASP A 163 9.01 -12.99 -20.35
C ASP A 163 7.88 -12.11 -20.94
N HIS A 164 6.86 -11.80 -20.12
CA HIS A 164 5.71 -11.00 -20.52
C HIS A 164 5.71 -9.60 -19.92
N PHE A 165 6.79 -9.19 -19.25
CA PHE A 165 6.88 -7.91 -18.59
C PHE A 165 7.13 -6.76 -19.56
N LEU A 166 6.69 -5.57 -19.15
CA LEU A 166 7.10 -4.32 -19.78
C LEU A 166 8.62 -4.12 -19.67
N GLU A 167 9.18 -3.24 -20.49
CA GLU A 167 10.59 -2.85 -20.38
C GLU A 167 10.81 -2.03 -19.11
N VAL A 168 11.45 -2.61 -18.11
CA VAL A 168 11.67 -1.99 -16.80
C VAL A 168 13.13 -2.10 -16.38
N ASP A 169 13.75 -0.96 -16.09
CA ASP A 169 15.04 -0.87 -15.43
C ASP A 169 14.86 -0.79 -13.91
N ARG A 170 15.60 -1.63 -13.19
CA ARG A 170 15.55 -1.65 -11.74
C ARG A 170 16.81 -1.07 -11.14
N ILE A 171 16.65 -0.08 -10.27
CA ILE A 171 17.76 0.56 -9.54
C ILE A 171 17.68 0.23 -8.05
N PRO A 172 18.81 0.19 -7.33
CA PRO A 172 18.79 0.03 -5.88
C PRO A 172 18.04 1.16 -5.18
N VAL A 173 17.43 0.84 -4.03
CA VAL A 173 16.89 1.87 -3.14
C VAL A 173 18.05 2.70 -2.59
N PRO A 174 17.99 4.05 -2.65
CA PRO A 174 19.08 4.90 -2.18
C PRO A 174 19.23 4.83 -0.66
N ASN A 175 20.48 4.80 -0.22
CA ASN A 175 20.89 4.96 1.17
C ASN A 175 22.19 5.77 1.22
N LYS A 176 22.65 6.13 2.41
CA LYS A 176 23.84 6.97 2.60
C LYS A 176 25.11 6.40 1.98
N ASN A 177 25.18 5.08 1.79
CA ASN A 177 26.40 4.41 1.28
C ASN A 177 26.39 4.25 -0.25
N ASN A 178 25.19 4.25 -0.89
CA ASN A 178 25.07 3.97 -2.32
C ASN A 178 24.51 5.10 -3.17
N ILE A 179 24.12 6.23 -2.58
CA ILE A 179 23.37 7.29 -3.28
C ILE A 179 24.10 7.82 -4.52
N GLU A 180 25.41 7.99 -4.48
CA GLU A 180 26.16 8.50 -5.63
C GLU A 180 26.18 7.50 -6.79
N GLU A 181 26.33 6.20 -6.51
CA GLU A 181 26.27 5.14 -7.53
C GLU A 181 24.87 5.07 -8.14
N VAL A 182 23.82 5.13 -7.30
CA VAL A 182 22.44 5.11 -7.76
C VAL A 182 22.12 6.31 -8.64
N LYS A 183 22.60 7.51 -8.30
CA LYS A 183 22.44 8.71 -9.13
C LYS A 183 23.13 8.57 -10.48
N ILE A 184 24.36 8.06 -10.51
CA ILE A 184 25.10 7.82 -11.76
C ILE A 184 24.32 6.84 -12.66
N GLN A 185 23.87 5.71 -12.10
CA GLN A 185 23.07 4.73 -12.82
C GLN A 185 21.77 5.35 -13.34
N PHE A 186 21.05 6.10 -12.48
CA PHE A 186 19.80 6.73 -12.83
C PHE A 186 19.95 7.76 -13.96
N ILE A 187 20.94 8.64 -13.87
CA ILE A 187 21.26 9.62 -14.93
C ILE A 187 21.61 8.92 -16.24
N LYS A 188 22.38 7.85 -16.19
CA LYS A 188 22.73 7.06 -17.39
C LYS A 188 21.47 6.54 -18.09
N LEU A 189 20.55 5.92 -17.34
CA LEU A 189 19.29 5.41 -17.90
C LEU A 189 18.43 6.52 -18.48
N LEU A 190 18.31 7.65 -17.78
CA LEU A 190 17.52 8.80 -18.23
C LEU A 190 18.10 9.46 -19.49
N SER A 191 19.41 9.42 -19.67
CA SER A 191 20.11 10.01 -20.84
C SER A 191 19.81 9.29 -22.16
N GLU A 192 19.23 8.07 -22.12
CA GLU A 192 18.76 7.36 -23.31
C GLU A 192 17.48 7.95 -23.93
N ASN A 193 16.82 8.90 -23.25
CA ASN A 193 15.62 9.63 -23.69
C ASN A 193 14.39 8.77 -24.02
N ASN A 194 14.36 7.51 -23.58
CA ASN A 194 13.24 6.57 -23.81
C ASN A 194 12.48 6.20 -22.54
N VAL A 195 12.86 6.77 -21.37
CA VAL A 195 12.19 6.54 -20.09
C VAL A 195 10.94 7.37 -20.00
N ALA A 196 9.78 6.70 -19.80
CA ALA A 196 8.47 7.32 -19.63
C ALA A 196 8.23 7.73 -18.17
N ALA A 197 8.52 6.84 -17.23
CA ALA A 197 8.20 7.05 -15.82
C ALA A 197 9.24 6.46 -14.87
N PHE A 198 9.28 7.01 -13.65
CA PHE A 198 9.91 6.43 -12.48
C PHE A 198 8.85 6.18 -11.42
N ILE A 199 8.65 4.90 -11.04
CA ILE A 199 7.69 4.48 -10.01
C ILE A 199 8.43 4.07 -8.73
N TYR A 200 7.87 4.44 -7.57
CA TYR A 200 8.44 4.16 -6.26
C TYR A 200 7.37 4.09 -5.16
N GLU A 201 7.63 3.29 -4.13
CA GLU A 201 6.93 3.36 -2.85
C GLU A 201 7.62 4.42 -1.99
N PRO A 202 6.97 5.53 -1.61
CA PRO A 202 7.63 6.60 -0.84
C PRO A 202 7.89 6.14 0.60
N LEU A 203 9.14 6.30 1.06
CA LEU A 203 9.68 6.06 2.40
C LEU A 203 9.66 4.62 2.89
N VAL A 204 8.67 3.78 2.51
CA VAL A 204 8.55 2.41 3.02
C VAL A 204 8.15 1.47 1.90
N GLN A 205 9.01 0.50 1.60
CA GLN A 205 8.67 -0.62 0.73
C GLN A 205 8.03 -1.73 1.56
N GLY A 206 6.69 -1.83 1.49
CA GLY A 206 5.92 -2.71 2.37
C GLY A 206 6.28 -4.18 2.22
N ALA A 207 6.22 -4.71 1.01
CA ALA A 207 6.50 -6.11 0.74
C ALA A 207 8.00 -6.45 0.83
N ALA A 208 8.90 -5.48 0.76
CA ALA A 208 10.34 -5.67 1.00
C ALA A 208 10.69 -5.70 2.51
N ALA A 209 9.87 -6.37 3.31
CA ALA A 209 10.06 -6.49 4.76
C ALA A 209 10.07 -5.11 5.47
N MET A 210 9.19 -4.20 5.08
CA MET A 210 9.10 -2.83 5.59
C MET A 210 10.46 -2.09 5.49
N LYS A 211 11.16 -2.25 4.38
CA LYS A 211 12.42 -1.53 4.12
C LYS A 211 12.15 -0.03 4.06
N MET A 212 12.82 0.73 4.88
CA MET A 212 12.65 2.18 4.97
C MET A 212 13.82 2.89 4.29
N HIS A 213 13.53 4.04 3.69
CA HIS A 213 14.53 4.88 3.04
C HIS A 213 14.29 6.36 3.32
N ASP A 214 15.34 7.14 3.14
CA ASP A 214 15.37 8.53 3.51
C ASP A 214 14.67 9.42 2.46
N ALA A 215 13.85 10.36 2.92
CA ALA A 215 13.13 11.31 2.07
C ALA A 215 14.08 12.21 1.26
N ASP A 216 15.18 12.68 1.87
CA ASP A 216 16.12 13.58 1.19
C ASP A 216 16.88 12.86 0.07
N LEU A 217 17.19 11.58 0.26
CA LEU A 217 17.83 10.77 -0.78
C LEU A 217 16.87 10.48 -1.94
N LEU A 218 15.59 10.20 -1.64
CA LEU A 218 14.57 10.07 -2.67
C LEU A 218 14.36 11.40 -3.42
N ASN A 219 14.29 12.53 -2.72
CA ASN A 219 14.17 13.85 -3.35
C ASN A 219 15.26 14.13 -4.38
N GLN A 220 16.51 13.69 -4.15
CA GLN A 220 17.60 13.86 -5.12
C GLN A 220 17.29 13.13 -6.44
N LEU A 221 16.73 11.92 -6.38
CA LEU A 221 16.32 11.17 -7.59
C LEU A 221 15.13 11.84 -8.28
N LEU A 222 14.14 12.30 -7.51
CA LEU A 222 12.97 12.99 -8.06
C LEU A 222 13.35 14.32 -8.74
N GLU A 223 14.29 15.06 -8.18
CA GLU A 223 14.82 16.26 -8.82
C GLU A 223 15.52 15.96 -10.16
N ILE A 224 16.29 14.86 -10.21
CA ILE A 224 16.91 14.38 -11.44
C ILE A 224 15.83 13.97 -12.45
N ALA A 225 14.82 13.16 -12.07
CA ALA A 225 13.72 12.76 -12.93
C ALA A 225 13.01 13.96 -13.56
N LYS A 226 12.76 15.00 -12.77
CA LYS A 226 12.14 16.25 -13.22
C LYS A 226 12.98 16.98 -14.27
N LYS A 227 14.32 17.05 -14.11
CA LYS A 227 15.24 17.65 -15.09
C LYS A 227 15.21 16.94 -16.44
N PHE A 228 14.96 15.62 -16.46
CA PHE A 228 14.82 14.81 -17.67
C PHE A 228 13.37 14.72 -18.19
N ASN A 229 12.42 15.44 -17.57
CA ASN A 229 10.99 15.39 -17.90
C ASN A 229 10.43 13.96 -17.90
N VAL A 230 10.79 13.17 -16.90
CA VAL A 230 10.27 11.83 -16.64
C VAL A 230 9.13 11.92 -15.64
N ILE A 231 8.02 11.23 -15.91
CA ILE A 231 6.85 11.22 -15.04
C ILE A 231 7.20 10.46 -13.75
N THR A 232 6.85 11.03 -12.61
CA THR A 232 7.07 10.42 -11.30
C THR A 232 5.76 9.86 -10.76
N ILE A 233 5.76 8.57 -10.39
CA ILE A 233 4.60 7.85 -9.86
C ILE A 233 4.90 7.44 -8.42
N ALA A 234 4.17 8.00 -7.45
CA ALA A 234 4.22 7.55 -6.07
C ALA A 234 3.15 6.49 -5.83
N ASP A 235 3.57 5.28 -5.49
CA ASP A 235 2.68 4.23 -5.04
C ASP A 235 2.44 4.38 -3.52
N GLU A 236 1.35 5.04 -3.18
CA GLU A 236 0.88 5.27 -1.79
C GLU A 236 -0.18 4.24 -1.36
N VAL A 237 -0.32 3.15 -2.09
CA VAL A 237 -1.30 2.09 -1.77
C VAL A 237 -1.10 1.54 -0.36
N MET A 238 0.18 1.35 0.05
CA MET A 238 0.50 0.93 1.42
C MET A 238 0.74 2.11 2.36
N THR A 239 1.41 3.16 1.93
CA THR A 239 1.92 4.25 2.77
C THR A 239 0.90 5.34 3.07
N GLY A 240 -0.09 5.54 2.21
CA GLY A 240 -1.09 6.60 2.33
C GLY A 240 -2.05 6.44 3.51
N PHE A 241 -2.82 7.49 3.76
CA PHE A 241 -3.88 7.57 4.78
C PHE A 241 -3.38 7.38 6.21
N GLY A 242 -2.40 8.20 6.65
CA GLY A 242 -2.01 8.33 8.05
C GLY A 242 -0.90 7.37 8.53
N LYS A 243 -0.62 6.28 7.79
CA LYS A 243 0.28 5.22 8.26
C LYS A 243 1.73 5.67 8.50
N THR A 244 2.22 6.60 7.71
CA THR A 244 3.59 7.15 7.85
C THR A 244 3.70 8.33 8.80
N GLY A 245 2.59 8.72 9.47
CA GLY A 245 2.53 9.85 10.39
C GLY A 245 2.11 11.18 9.76
N LYS A 246 1.87 11.20 8.45
CA LYS A 246 1.17 12.24 7.69
C LYS A 246 0.09 11.59 6.83
N ASN A 247 -0.81 12.35 6.21
CA ASN A 247 -1.84 11.77 5.36
C ASN A 247 -1.23 10.90 4.27
N PHE A 248 -0.13 11.37 3.65
CA PHE A 248 0.63 10.65 2.63
C PHE A 248 2.14 10.73 2.90
N ALA A 249 2.87 9.68 2.53
CA ALA A 249 4.32 9.69 2.64
C ALA A 249 4.96 10.74 1.71
N SER A 250 4.32 11.05 0.59
CA SER A 250 4.74 12.12 -0.32
C SER A 250 4.79 13.51 0.32
N GLU A 251 4.11 13.73 1.45
CA GLU A 251 4.20 15.00 2.20
C GLU A 251 5.53 15.21 2.93
N PHE A 252 6.38 14.18 3.02
CA PHE A 252 7.77 14.31 3.49
C PHE A 252 8.73 14.72 2.38
N LEU A 253 8.27 14.72 1.12
CA LEU A 253 9.06 15.02 -0.05
C LEU A 253 8.93 16.50 -0.43
N ILE A 254 10.01 17.06 -0.97
CA ILE A 254 10.04 18.42 -1.57
C ILE A 254 9.51 18.34 -3.01
N GLN A 255 9.90 17.29 -3.74
CA GLN A 255 9.46 17.05 -5.10
C GLN A 255 8.17 16.23 -5.07
N LEU A 256 7.04 16.88 -5.38
CA LEU A 256 5.74 16.21 -5.43
C LEU A 256 5.62 15.32 -6.67
N PRO A 257 5.00 14.12 -6.55
CA PRO A 257 4.82 13.21 -7.66
C PRO A 257 3.83 13.75 -8.70
N ASP A 258 4.05 13.41 -9.98
CA ASP A 258 3.10 13.73 -11.04
C ASP A 258 1.82 12.90 -10.94
N ILE A 259 1.94 11.64 -10.50
CA ILE A 259 0.84 10.68 -10.35
C ILE A 259 0.95 9.98 -8.99
N MET A 260 -0.18 9.72 -8.34
CA MET A 260 -0.26 8.94 -7.10
C MET A 260 -1.26 7.79 -7.23
N CYS A 261 -0.87 6.61 -6.74
CA CYS A 261 -1.73 5.43 -6.65
C CYS A 261 -2.22 5.25 -5.22
N LEU A 262 -3.54 5.14 -5.01
CA LEU A 262 -4.19 5.10 -3.71
C LEU A 262 -5.18 3.94 -3.63
N SER A 263 -5.18 3.17 -2.54
CA SER A 263 -6.14 2.07 -2.29
C SER A 263 -6.13 1.68 -0.80
N LYS A 264 -6.37 0.40 -0.49
CA LYS A 264 -6.33 -0.17 0.88
C LYS A 264 -7.15 0.66 1.89
N SER A 265 -6.48 1.47 2.72
CA SER A 265 -7.15 2.29 3.75
C SER A 265 -8.08 3.36 3.20
N LEU A 266 -8.07 3.61 1.89
CA LEU A 266 -8.97 4.58 1.24
C LEU A 266 -10.42 4.39 1.66
N THR A 267 -10.90 3.14 1.78
CA THR A 267 -12.28 2.81 2.15
C THR A 267 -12.42 2.32 3.60
N GLY A 268 -11.36 2.49 4.42
CA GLY A 268 -11.31 1.91 5.76
C GLY A 268 -11.30 0.37 5.77
N GLY A 269 -11.01 -0.26 4.62
CA GLY A 269 -10.97 -1.72 4.46
C GLY A 269 -12.32 -2.39 4.25
N LEU A 270 -13.42 -1.62 4.16
CA LEU A 270 -14.77 -2.20 4.05
C LEU A 270 -15.07 -2.75 2.66
N VAL A 271 -14.70 -2.03 1.60
CA VAL A 271 -14.99 -2.37 0.20
C VAL A 271 -13.81 -2.06 -0.71
N PRO A 272 -13.63 -2.81 -1.81
CA PRO A 272 -12.58 -2.55 -2.79
C PRO A 272 -12.77 -1.19 -3.46
N MET A 273 -11.70 -0.42 -3.55
CA MET A 273 -11.61 0.80 -4.34
C MET A 273 -10.14 1.20 -4.50
N ALA A 274 -9.81 1.80 -5.63
CA ALA A 274 -8.56 2.50 -5.81
C ALA A 274 -8.75 3.77 -6.64
N ILE A 275 -7.75 4.62 -6.56
CA ILE A 275 -7.70 5.89 -7.26
C ILE A 275 -6.29 6.08 -7.81
N THR A 276 -6.23 6.60 -9.04
CA THR A 276 -5.03 7.18 -9.61
C THR A 276 -5.27 8.68 -9.71
N SER A 277 -4.57 9.47 -8.90
CA SER A 277 -4.62 10.93 -9.02
C SER A 277 -3.46 11.44 -9.86
N CYS A 278 -3.63 12.57 -10.53
CA CYS A 278 -2.58 13.18 -11.32
C CYS A 278 -2.64 14.71 -11.31
N SER A 279 -1.51 15.32 -11.69
CA SER A 279 -1.39 16.76 -11.88
C SER A 279 -2.11 17.23 -13.15
N ASP A 280 -2.42 18.53 -13.24
CA ASP A 280 -2.97 19.15 -14.47
C ASP A 280 -2.05 18.93 -15.66
N LYS A 281 -0.73 18.99 -15.48
CA LYS A 281 0.26 18.67 -16.52
C LYS A 281 -0.03 17.35 -17.23
N ILE A 282 -0.39 16.31 -16.48
CA ILE A 282 -0.73 15.01 -17.05
C ILE A 282 -2.08 15.10 -17.77
N TYR A 283 -3.12 15.61 -17.12
CA TYR A 283 -4.47 15.65 -17.65
C TYR A 283 -4.57 16.46 -18.97
N GLU A 284 -3.92 17.62 -19.04
CA GLU A 284 -3.93 18.51 -20.20
C GLU A 284 -3.40 17.83 -21.47
N ALA A 285 -2.45 16.90 -21.35
CA ALA A 285 -1.92 16.14 -22.49
C ALA A 285 -2.95 15.21 -23.15
N PHE A 286 -4.08 14.95 -22.49
CA PHE A 286 -5.18 14.13 -23.02
C PHE A 286 -6.32 14.95 -23.59
N LEU A 287 -6.28 16.28 -23.48
CA LEU A 287 -7.28 17.18 -24.03
C LEU A 287 -6.95 17.48 -25.49
N SER A 288 -7.79 17.00 -26.41
CA SER A 288 -7.60 17.19 -27.85
C SER A 288 -8.93 17.06 -28.59
N SER A 289 -9.01 17.58 -29.82
CA SER A 289 -10.06 17.25 -30.79
C SER A 289 -9.84 15.88 -31.46
N GLU A 290 -8.65 15.28 -31.30
CA GLU A 290 -8.30 13.97 -31.83
C GLU A 290 -8.72 12.89 -30.80
N MET A 291 -9.67 12.01 -31.23
CA MET A 291 -10.25 11.01 -30.33
C MET A 291 -9.19 10.08 -29.70
N GLU A 292 -8.18 9.71 -30.45
CA GLU A 292 -7.10 8.80 -30.01
C GLU A 292 -6.23 9.36 -28.87
N LYS A 293 -6.25 10.66 -28.64
CA LYS A 293 -5.54 11.27 -27.51
C LYS A 293 -6.29 11.17 -26.20
N GLY A 294 -7.57 10.78 -26.20
CA GLY A 294 -8.34 10.50 -25.00
C GLY A 294 -7.82 9.27 -24.24
N PHE A 295 -8.04 9.23 -22.93
CA PHE A 295 -7.66 8.07 -22.11
C PHE A 295 -8.78 7.03 -22.09
N PHE A 296 -8.69 6.03 -22.97
CA PHE A 296 -9.67 4.96 -23.11
C PHE A 296 -9.34 3.79 -22.19
N HIS A 297 -9.59 3.97 -20.92
CA HIS A 297 -9.56 2.95 -19.90
C HIS A 297 -10.81 3.06 -19.04
N GLY A 298 -11.41 1.97 -18.67
CA GLY A 298 -12.63 1.97 -17.86
C GLY A 298 -12.81 0.67 -17.11
N HIS A 299 -13.67 0.73 -16.11
CA HIS A 299 -14.01 -0.36 -15.23
C HIS A 299 -15.51 -0.29 -14.94
N THR A 300 -16.23 -1.42 -14.97
CA THR A 300 -17.68 -1.44 -14.74
C THR A 300 -18.08 -0.76 -13.43
N TYR A 301 -17.28 -0.93 -12.37
CA TYR A 301 -17.53 -0.35 -11.05
C TYR A 301 -16.75 0.93 -10.77
N SER A 302 -16.22 1.62 -11.80
CA SER A 302 -15.57 2.92 -11.62
C SER A 302 -16.47 3.88 -10.85
N ALA A 303 -15.91 4.53 -9.81
CA ALA A 303 -16.64 5.44 -8.92
C ALA A 303 -17.91 4.83 -8.31
N ASN A 304 -17.93 3.53 -7.97
CA ASN A 304 -19.10 2.92 -7.34
C ASN A 304 -19.57 3.79 -6.15
N PRO A 305 -20.87 4.21 -6.09
CA PRO A 305 -21.36 5.14 -5.08
C PRO A 305 -21.15 4.66 -3.65
N THR A 306 -21.30 3.35 -3.42
CA THR A 306 -21.08 2.71 -2.12
C THR A 306 -19.60 2.81 -1.69
N SER A 307 -18.68 2.53 -2.60
CA SER A 307 -17.24 2.63 -2.34
C SER A 307 -16.79 4.08 -2.15
N CYS A 308 -17.34 5.02 -2.93
CA CYS A 308 -17.10 6.46 -2.74
C CYS A 308 -17.53 6.91 -1.34
N THR A 309 -18.69 6.46 -0.88
CA THR A 309 -19.21 6.79 0.46
C THR A 309 -18.35 6.21 1.58
N ALA A 310 -17.87 4.97 1.43
CA ALA A 310 -16.91 4.38 2.36
C ALA A 310 -15.62 5.20 2.44
N ALA A 311 -15.11 5.64 1.29
CA ALA A 311 -13.90 6.45 1.21
C ALA A 311 -14.08 7.84 1.85
N ILE A 312 -15.23 8.50 1.64
CA ILE A 312 -15.55 9.76 2.31
C ILE A 312 -15.55 9.58 3.83
N ALA A 313 -16.28 8.56 4.34
CA ALA A 313 -16.33 8.28 5.76
C ALA A 313 -14.96 7.95 6.36
N SER A 314 -14.11 7.23 5.62
CA SER A 314 -12.74 6.94 5.99
C SER A 314 -11.89 8.22 6.10
N ILE A 315 -12.01 9.16 5.16
CA ILE A 315 -11.30 10.45 5.18
C ILE A 315 -11.80 11.32 6.34
N GLU A 316 -13.11 11.35 6.59
CA GLU A 316 -13.69 12.09 7.72
C GLU A 316 -13.11 11.57 9.06
N LEU A 317 -13.00 10.26 9.23
CA LEU A 317 -12.36 9.67 10.41
C LEU A 317 -10.87 10.00 10.47
N LEU A 318 -10.13 9.89 9.37
CA LEU A 318 -8.70 10.24 9.32
C LEU A 318 -8.46 11.66 9.82
N MET A 319 -9.30 12.60 9.42
CA MET A 319 -9.16 14.02 9.75
C MET A 319 -9.71 14.37 11.14
N SER A 320 -10.29 13.40 11.86
CA SER A 320 -10.75 13.64 13.24
C SER A 320 -9.58 13.78 14.21
N GLU A 321 -9.75 14.62 15.22
CA GLU A 321 -8.77 14.82 16.29
C GLU A 321 -8.49 13.50 17.04
N GLU A 322 -9.49 12.66 17.22
CA GLU A 322 -9.37 11.35 17.87
C GLU A 322 -8.35 10.46 17.14
N ILE A 323 -8.46 10.34 15.81
CA ILE A 323 -7.56 9.49 15.02
C ILE A 323 -6.17 10.11 14.93
N GLN A 324 -6.03 11.43 14.77
CA GLN A 324 -4.74 12.10 14.77
C GLN A 324 -3.99 11.90 16.10
N ASN A 325 -4.68 12.06 17.24
CA ASN A 325 -4.13 11.78 18.56
C ASN A 325 -3.73 10.31 18.73
N SER A 326 -4.51 9.38 18.17
CA SER A 326 -4.18 7.95 18.18
C SER A 326 -2.94 7.63 17.36
N ILE A 327 -2.75 8.25 16.19
CA ILE A 327 -1.54 8.10 15.38
C ILE A 327 -0.31 8.52 16.19
N ASP A 328 -0.34 9.67 16.86
CA ASP A 328 0.79 10.16 17.66
C ASP A 328 1.05 9.28 18.90
N ARG A 329 -0.01 8.78 19.53
CA ARG A 329 0.07 7.84 20.65
C ARG A 329 0.76 6.53 20.24
N ILE A 330 0.30 5.92 19.14
CA ILE A 330 0.87 4.65 18.63
C ILE A 330 2.33 4.86 18.23
N LYS A 331 2.63 5.95 17.51
CA LYS A 331 3.99 6.32 17.13
C LYS A 331 4.92 6.42 18.33
N THR A 332 4.47 7.07 19.40
CA THR A 332 5.24 7.20 20.65
C THR A 332 5.45 5.85 21.32
N ALA A 333 4.40 5.02 21.41
CA ALA A 333 4.48 3.69 21.99
C ALA A 333 5.44 2.76 21.21
N HIS A 334 5.38 2.77 19.89
CA HIS A 334 6.31 2.02 19.04
C HIS A 334 7.75 2.46 19.25
N LYS A 335 8.01 3.78 19.30
CA LYS A 335 9.36 4.30 19.52
C LYS A 335 9.95 3.74 20.82
N SER A 336 9.23 3.86 21.94
CA SER A 336 9.68 3.35 23.23
C SER A 336 9.91 1.84 23.22
N PHE A 337 9.02 1.07 22.60
CA PHE A 337 9.18 -0.38 22.48
C PHE A 337 10.42 -0.75 21.64
N LEU A 338 10.61 -0.12 20.49
CA LEU A 338 11.73 -0.41 19.60
C LEU A 338 13.08 -0.04 20.22
N GLU A 339 13.17 1.07 20.97
CA GLU A 339 14.37 1.45 21.72
C GLU A 339 14.76 0.35 22.72
N ASN A 340 13.78 -0.18 23.45
CA ASN A 340 14.02 -1.24 24.44
C ASN A 340 14.42 -2.58 23.80
N ILE A 341 13.71 -3.03 22.77
CA ILE A 341 13.95 -4.34 22.16
C ILE A 341 15.23 -4.37 21.32
N ASN A 342 15.69 -3.22 20.82
CA ASN A 342 16.89 -3.11 19.99
C ASN A 342 18.18 -3.56 20.73
N GLU A 343 18.19 -3.52 22.05
CA GLU A 343 19.30 -4.00 22.90
C GLU A 343 19.36 -5.54 22.99
N HIS A 344 18.32 -6.24 22.55
CA HIS A 344 18.25 -7.69 22.69
C HIS A 344 19.16 -8.41 21.68
N PRO A 345 20.02 -9.40 22.11
CA PRO A 345 21.01 -10.05 21.21
C PRO A 345 20.42 -10.73 19.96
N LYS A 346 19.17 -11.14 20.03
CA LYS A 346 18.43 -11.76 18.91
C LYS A 346 17.75 -10.76 17.98
N VAL A 347 17.88 -9.46 18.23
CA VAL A 347 17.43 -8.38 17.36
C VAL A 347 18.64 -7.83 16.61
N LYS A 348 18.55 -7.82 15.29
CA LYS A 348 19.57 -7.29 14.39
C LYS A 348 19.43 -5.79 14.18
N SER A 349 18.20 -5.33 14.02
CA SER A 349 17.88 -3.90 13.80
C SER A 349 16.40 -3.64 13.99
N THR A 350 16.08 -2.40 14.32
CA THR A 350 14.72 -1.89 14.41
C THR A 350 14.55 -0.66 13.51
N ARG A 351 13.34 -0.39 13.05
CA ARG A 351 13.01 0.80 12.26
C ARG A 351 11.56 1.19 12.41
N GLN A 352 11.27 2.47 12.25
CA GLN A 352 9.94 3.04 12.37
C GLN A 352 9.70 4.17 11.39
N GLN A 353 8.50 4.18 10.78
CA GLN A 353 7.96 5.32 10.04
C GLN A 353 6.49 5.51 10.41
N GLY A 354 6.18 6.59 11.12
CA GLY A 354 4.83 6.79 11.66
C GLY A 354 4.42 5.64 12.60
N ILE A 355 3.32 4.96 12.28
CA ILE A 355 2.82 3.80 13.02
C ILE A 355 3.30 2.45 12.45
N ILE A 356 4.19 2.47 11.48
CA ILE A 356 4.81 1.27 10.93
C ILE A 356 6.07 1.00 11.76
N ALA A 357 6.09 -0.12 12.48
CA ALA A 357 7.25 -0.56 13.25
C ALA A 357 7.75 -1.91 12.71
N ALA A 358 9.05 -2.08 12.56
CA ALA A 358 9.64 -3.32 12.07
C ALA A 358 10.90 -3.68 12.85
N ILE A 359 11.08 -4.99 13.05
CA ILE A 359 12.15 -5.60 13.85
C ILE A 359 12.75 -6.72 13.01
N ASP A 360 14.01 -6.62 12.67
CA ASP A 360 14.75 -7.69 12.01
C ASP A 360 15.36 -8.60 13.09
N LEU A 361 15.03 -9.87 13.04
CA LEU A 361 15.60 -10.88 13.91
C LEU A 361 17.02 -11.25 13.46
N ASN A 362 17.93 -11.45 14.39
CA ASN A 362 19.30 -11.85 14.14
C ASN A 362 19.40 -13.36 13.88
N ILE A 363 18.76 -13.80 12.81
CA ILE A 363 18.71 -15.20 12.37
C ILE A 363 18.83 -15.25 10.85
N GLU A 364 19.63 -16.18 10.35
CA GLU A 364 19.67 -16.46 8.91
C GLU A 364 18.46 -17.28 8.52
N THR A 365 17.69 -16.77 7.56
CA THR A 365 16.53 -17.47 7.00
C THR A 365 16.26 -16.98 5.57
N GLN A 366 15.65 -17.85 4.79
CA GLN A 366 15.10 -17.45 3.50
C GLN A 366 13.78 -16.68 3.72
N ARG A 367 13.51 -15.71 2.84
CA ARG A 367 12.29 -14.88 2.90
C ARG A 367 11.00 -15.71 2.98
N TYR A 368 10.98 -16.88 2.34
CA TYR A 368 9.83 -17.79 2.26
C TYR A 368 10.07 -19.10 3.03
N GLY A 369 11.07 -19.11 3.93
CA GLY A 369 11.39 -20.28 4.75
C GLY A 369 10.43 -20.54 5.90
N ASP A 370 10.67 -21.63 6.64
CA ASP A 370 9.77 -22.13 7.69
C ASP A 370 9.65 -21.21 8.91
N LEU A 371 10.63 -20.33 9.14
CA LEU A 371 10.63 -19.40 10.27
C LEU A 371 9.35 -18.56 10.32
N ARG A 372 8.87 -18.05 9.17
CA ARG A 372 7.67 -17.22 9.11
C ARG A 372 6.42 -17.95 9.58
N TYR A 373 6.32 -19.26 9.29
CA TYR A 373 5.17 -20.08 9.71
C TYR A 373 5.27 -20.41 11.19
N LYS A 374 6.47 -20.79 11.68
CA LYS A 374 6.73 -21.01 13.09
C LYS A 374 6.37 -19.78 13.95
N LEU A 375 6.78 -18.60 13.50
CA LEU A 375 6.44 -17.35 14.18
C LEU A 375 4.95 -17.01 14.05
N PHE A 376 4.34 -17.24 12.88
CA PHE A 376 2.91 -17.03 12.69
C PHE A 376 2.09 -17.87 13.67
N ASP A 377 2.35 -19.19 13.73
CA ASP A 377 1.64 -20.11 14.63
C ASP A 377 1.82 -19.68 16.10
N PHE A 378 3.05 -19.33 16.49
CA PHE A 378 3.35 -18.83 17.83
C PHE A 378 2.54 -17.57 18.18
N TYR A 379 2.45 -16.60 17.27
CA TYR A 379 1.67 -15.38 17.52
C TYR A 379 0.17 -15.68 17.60
N MET A 380 -0.32 -16.58 16.77
CA MET A 380 -1.73 -16.99 16.82
C MET A 380 -2.06 -17.68 18.17
N GLU A 381 -1.16 -18.52 18.71
CA GLU A 381 -1.31 -19.11 20.05
C GLU A 381 -1.33 -18.04 21.16
N LYS A 382 -0.62 -16.92 20.97
CA LYS A 382 -0.66 -15.77 21.89
C LYS A 382 -1.88 -14.86 21.70
N GLY A 383 -2.77 -15.17 20.75
CA GLY A 383 -3.93 -14.35 20.41
C GLY A 383 -3.55 -13.03 19.72
N VAL A 384 -2.51 -13.04 18.88
CA VAL A 384 -2.05 -11.90 18.10
C VAL A 384 -1.87 -12.31 16.64
N TYR A 385 -2.57 -11.66 15.73
CA TYR A 385 -2.41 -11.87 14.30
C TYR A 385 -1.27 -11.00 13.75
N LEU A 386 -0.12 -11.64 13.51
CA LEU A 386 1.07 -11.08 12.87
C LEU A 386 1.50 -11.98 11.71
N ARG A 387 2.04 -11.39 10.65
CA ARG A 387 2.58 -12.13 9.48
C ARG A 387 4.02 -11.71 9.21
N PRO A 388 5.02 -12.41 9.76
CA PRO A 388 6.41 -12.11 9.50
C PRO A 388 6.80 -12.20 8.02
N LEU A 389 7.75 -11.37 7.60
CA LEU A 389 8.33 -11.35 6.25
C LEU A 389 9.80 -11.81 6.33
N GLY A 390 10.04 -13.11 6.17
CA GLY A 390 11.34 -13.71 6.41
C GLY A 390 11.73 -13.62 7.90
N ASN A 391 12.82 -12.92 8.19
CA ASN A 391 13.25 -12.63 9.56
C ASN A 391 12.71 -11.29 10.11
N THR A 392 11.83 -10.61 9.39
CA THR A 392 11.26 -9.34 9.85
C THR A 392 9.88 -9.55 10.46
N VAL A 393 9.70 -9.14 11.70
CA VAL A 393 8.41 -8.97 12.36
C VAL A 393 8.02 -7.50 12.28
N TYR A 394 6.77 -7.21 11.90
CA TYR A 394 6.30 -5.84 11.79
C TYR A 394 4.91 -5.65 12.39
N ILE A 395 4.65 -4.44 12.84
CA ILE A 395 3.37 -4.00 13.40
C ILE A 395 2.84 -2.86 12.53
N LEU A 396 1.59 -2.95 12.15
CA LEU A 396 0.82 -1.88 11.53
C LEU A 396 -0.65 -2.05 11.92
N ALA A 397 -0.91 -1.87 13.21
CA ALA A 397 -2.22 -2.08 13.83
C ALA A 397 -3.22 -0.95 13.47
N PRO A 398 -4.54 -1.19 13.62
CA PRO A 398 -5.54 -0.15 13.45
C PRO A 398 -5.29 1.05 14.37
N PHE A 399 -5.67 2.26 13.92
CA PHE A 399 -5.53 3.49 14.73
C PHE A 399 -6.27 3.42 16.06
N ILE A 400 -7.35 2.65 16.12
CA ILE A 400 -8.19 2.51 17.32
C ILE A 400 -7.66 1.51 18.35
N ILE A 401 -6.49 0.91 18.11
CA ILE A 401 -5.89 -0.08 19.01
C ILE A 401 -5.63 0.52 20.39
N SER A 402 -5.95 -0.22 21.48
CA SER A 402 -5.71 0.26 22.82
C SER A 402 -4.24 0.06 23.28
N ASN A 403 -3.87 0.74 24.37
CA ASN A 403 -2.53 0.55 24.96
C ASN A 403 -2.32 -0.86 25.50
N GLU A 404 -3.37 -1.48 26.06
CA GLU A 404 -3.35 -2.87 26.54
C GLU A 404 -3.15 -3.85 25.39
N GLN A 405 -3.81 -3.60 24.26
CA GLN A 405 -3.64 -4.42 23.05
C GLN A 405 -2.23 -4.27 22.47
N LEU A 406 -1.68 -3.04 22.42
CA LEU A 406 -0.30 -2.79 22.02
C LEU A 406 0.68 -3.51 22.96
N ALA A 407 0.51 -3.42 24.26
CA ALA A 407 1.34 -4.12 25.24
C ALA A 407 1.32 -5.64 25.05
N LYS A 408 0.15 -6.23 24.73
CA LYS A 408 0.03 -7.65 24.40
C LYS A 408 0.78 -8.01 23.11
N ILE A 409 0.73 -7.18 22.08
CA ILE A 409 1.51 -7.37 20.85
C ILE A 409 3.00 -7.33 21.14
N TYR A 410 3.49 -6.32 21.90
CA TYR A 410 4.89 -6.17 22.24
C TYR A 410 5.39 -7.38 23.06
N LYS A 411 4.59 -7.80 24.05
CA LYS A 411 4.92 -8.99 24.85
C LYS A 411 5.01 -10.26 24.00
N ALA A 412 4.09 -10.46 23.04
CA ALA A 412 4.15 -11.60 22.15
C ALA A 412 5.42 -11.58 21.27
N ILE A 413 5.86 -10.39 20.83
CA ILE A 413 7.11 -10.24 20.06
C ILE A 413 8.33 -10.54 20.96
N GLU A 414 8.39 -10.00 22.17
CA GLU A 414 9.45 -10.32 23.14
C GLU A 414 9.53 -11.81 23.43
N ASP A 415 8.39 -12.45 23.71
CA ASP A 415 8.32 -13.89 23.99
C ASP A 415 8.80 -14.72 22.77
N SER A 416 8.53 -14.27 21.54
CA SER A 416 8.98 -14.95 20.33
C SER A 416 10.51 -15.02 20.20
N LEU A 417 11.25 -14.12 20.84
CA LEU A 417 12.71 -14.15 20.87
C LEU A 417 13.26 -15.38 21.60
N THR A 418 12.46 -16.09 22.38
CA THR A 418 12.87 -17.33 23.03
C THR A 418 12.88 -18.54 22.11
N ILE A 419 12.13 -18.48 21.00
CA ILE A 419 11.96 -19.61 20.06
C ILE A 419 12.74 -19.45 18.75
N VAL A 420 13.44 -18.32 18.57
CA VAL A 420 14.29 -18.02 17.40
C VAL A 420 15.77 -18.10 17.73
#